data_ad35cf2556025011ab6190cd1e170e78
#
_entry.id   ad35cf2556025011ab6190cd1e170e78
#
_cell.length_a   1.000
_cell.length_b   1.000
_cell.length_c   1.000
_cell.angle_alpha   90.00
_cell.angle_beta   90.00
_cell.angle_gamma   90.00
#
_symmetry.space_group_name_H-M   'P 1'
#
loop_
_entity.id
_entity.type
_entity.pdbx_description
1 polymer ?
#
loop_
_entity_poly.entity_id
_entity_poly.type
_entity_poly.pdbx_seq_one_letter_code
_entity_poly.pdbx_strand_id
1 'polypeptide(L)'
;MRPPIGYYCAMSKKQDSSTTYTRFLQLVQAIRDLPTFPLLDPLEERLLNQLASQWHEGANVSVLQAMEMSADASAATVHRRLKTLRKKGMLALTGHETDSRIRYLVPTKLTLQYFDKMGQCLNLALRD
;
A
#
# COMPACT_ATOMS: atom_id res chain seq x y z
N MET A 1 -24.82 -11.59 9.09
CA MET A 1 -25.01 -11.52 10.52
C MET A 1 -23.91 -12.23 11.28
N ARG A 2 -23.52 -11.68 12.39
CA ARG A 2 -22.48 -12.31 13.20
C ARG A 2 -23.01 -13.52 13.94
N PRO A 3 -22.26 -14.62 13.95
CA PRO A 3 -22.61 -15.72 14.83
C PRO A 3 -22.41 -15.32 16.30
N PRO A 4 -23.06 -16.02 17.20
CA PRO A 4 -22.87 -15.79 18.63
C PRO A 4 -21.41 -15.99 19.02
N ILE A 5 -21.01 -15.38 20.10
CA ILE A 5 -19.63 -15.48 20.59
C ILE A 5 -19.23 -16.92 20.88
N GLY A 6 -20.15 -17.73 21.42
CA GLY A 6 -19.87 -19.13 21.67
C GLY A 6 -19.51 -19.90 20.41
N TYR A 7 -20.06 -19.50 19.29
CA TYR A 7 -19.71 -20.09 18.02
C TYR A 7 -18.23 -19.89 17.70
N TYR A 8 -17.74 -18.67 17.91
CA TYR A 8 -16.34 -18.38 17.69
C TYR A 8 -15.42 -19.13 18.65
N CYS A 9 -15.84 -19.27 19.89
CA CYS A 9 -15.07 -20.02 20.86
C CYS A 9 -14.93 -21.47 20.46
N ALA A 10 -15.98 -22.06 19.93
CA ALA A 10 -15.92 -23.45 19.46
C ALA A 10 -14.94 -23.63 18.31
N MET A 11 -14.71 -22.57 17.54
CA MET A 11 -13.78 -22.61 16.41
C MET A 11 -12.36 -22.21 16.75
N SER A 12 -12.09 -21.84 17.98
CA SER A 12 -10.81 -21.28 18.37
C SER A 12 -9.64 -22.24 18.26
N LYS A 13 -9.89 -23.53 18.12
CA LYS A 13 -8.84 -24.53 17.96
C LYS A 13 -8.15 -24.46 16.61
N LYS A 14 -8.78 -23.82 15.62
CA LYS A 14 -8.22 -23.57 14.31
C LYS A 14 -7.93 -22.09 14.16
N GLN A 15 -6.98 -21.77 13.30
CA GLN A 15 -6.73 -20.37 12.98
C GLN A 15 -8.02 -19.76 12.41
N ASP A 16 -8.64 -18.90 13.16
CA ASP A 16 -9.81 -18.16 12.72
C ASP A 16 -9.38 -17.02 11.83
N SER A 17 -10.03 -16.87 10.67
CA SER A 17 -9.68 -15.82 9.72
C SER A 17 -9.80 -14.43 10.32
N SER A 18 -10.77 -14.19 11.20
CA SER A 18 -10.88 -12.89 11.84
C SER A 18 -9.71 -12.62 12.79
N THR A 19 -9.21 -13.64 13.45
CA THR A 19 -8.03 -13.53 14.29
C THR A 19 -6.79 -13.24 13.46
N THR A 20 -6.65 -13.92 12.33
CA THR A 20 -5.56 -13.67 11.40
C THR A 20 -5.56 -12.22 10.92
N TYR A 21 -6.74 -11.71 10.57
CA TYR A 21 -6.88 -10.34 10.12
C TYR A 21 -6.49 -9.34 11.21
N THR A 22 -6.96 -9.57 12.43
CA THR A 22 -6.64 -8.69 13.56
C THR A 22 -5.14 -8.69 13.84
N ARG A 23 -4.51 -9.84 13.80
CA ARG A 23 -3.05 -9.95 13.97
C ARG A 23 -2.32 -9.18 12.86
N PHE A 24 -2.81 -9.31 11.64
CA PHE A 24 -2.25 -8.58 10.51
C PHE A 24 -2.35 -7.06 10.73
N LEU A 25 -3.51 -6.57 11.17
CA LEU A 25 -3.69 -5.14 11.44
C LEU A 25 -2.72 -4.64 12.52
N GLN A 26 -2.52 -5.43 13.57
CA GLN A 26 -1.61 -5.07 14.64
C GLN A 26 -0.16 -5.00 14.15
N LEU A 27 0.24 -5.96 13.32
CA LEU A 27 1.59 -6.00 12.76
C LEU A 27 1.81 -4.83 11.80
N VAL A 28 0.82 -4.53 10.97
CA VAL A 28 0.88 -3.39 10.03
C VAL A 28 1.04 -2.08 10.80
N GLN A 29 0.28 -1.92 11.89
CA GLN A 29 0.39 -0.70 12.69
C GLN A 29 1.77 -0.56 13.29
N ALA A 30 2.36 -1.65 13.76
CA ALA A 30 3.71 -1.63 14.29
C ALA A 30 4.73 -1.19 13.24
N ILE A 31 4.57 -1.63 11.99
CA ILE A 31 5.44 -1.21 10.89
C ILE A 31 5.26 0.28 10.59
N ARG A 32 4.00 0.74 10.57
CA ARG A 32 3.71 2.15 10.29
C ARG A 32 4.26 3.08 11.36
N ASP A 33 4.38 2.60 12.58
CA ASP A 33 4.91 3.38 13.70
C ASP A 33 6.44 3.43 13.72
N LEU A 34 7.12 2.66 12.85
CA LEU A 34 8.57 2.72 12.77
C LEU A 34 9.02 4.06 12.21
N PRO A 35 10.07 4.66 12.79
CA PRO A 35 10.57 5.94 12.27
C PRO A 35 11.19 5.84 10.88
N THR A 36 11.47 4.64 10.42
CA THR A 36 12.03 4.39 9.08
C THR A 36 11.08 4.85 7.98
N PHE A 37 9.77 4.71 8.19
CA PHE A 37 8.78 4.99 7.17
C PHE A 37 8.02 6.27 7.48
N PRO A 38 7.71 7.08 6.46
CA PRO A 38 6.91 8.27 6.68
C PRO A 38 5.46 7.91 6.96
N LEU A 39 4.77 8.81 7.67
CA LEU A 39 3.34 8.66 7.87
C LEU A 39 2.63 8.97 6.56
N LEU A 40 1.71 8.09 6.19
CA LEU A 40 0.92 8.24 4.98
C LEU A 40 -0.54 8.46 5.36
N ASP A 41 -1.22 9.37 4.66
CA ASP A 41 -2.65 9.50 4.86
C ASP A 41 -3.39 8.40 4.06
N PRO A 42 -4.70 8.21 4.30
CA PRO A 42 -5.44 7.13 3.63
C PRO A 42 -5.41 7.19 2.11
N LEU A 43 -5.44 8.38 1.52
CA LEU A 43 -5.37 8.52 0.06
C LEU A 43 -3.98 8.16 -0.45
N GLU A 44 -2.94 8.58 0.25
CA GLU A 44 -1.56 8.21 -0.10
C GLU A 44 -1.37 6.70 -0.06
N GLU A 45 -1.88 6.05 0.98
CA GLU A 45 -1.81 4.59 1.08
C GLU A 45 -2.52 3.91 -0.07
N ARG A 46 -3.71 4.41 -0.41
CA ARG A 46 -4.50 3.85 -1.50
C ARG A 46 -3.80 3.98 -2.84
N LEU A 47 -3.26 5.16 -3.11
CA LEU A 47 -2.52 5.41 -4.33
C LEU A 47 -1.29 4.52 -4.43
N LEU A 48 -0.55 4.39 -3.34
CA LEU A 48 0.64 3.55 -3.31
C LEU A 48 0.29 2.08 -3.55
N ASN A 49 -0.81 1.61 -2.97
CA ASN A 49 -1.27 0.24 -3.16
C ASN A 49 -1.71 -0.02 -4.61
N GLN A 50 -2.38 0.95 -5.23
CA GLN A 50 -2.76 0.85 -6.64
C GLN A 50 -1.52 0.80 -7.54
N LEU A 51 -0.54 1.63 -7.24
CA LEU A 51 0.72 1.62 -7.97
C LEU A 51 1.46 0.30 -7.79
N ALA A 52 1.45 -0.24 -6.57
CA ALA A 52 2.10 -1.52 -6.29
C ALA A 52 1.55 -2.63 -7.19
N SER A 53 0.24 -2.67 -7.35
CA SER A 53 -0.43 -3.65 -8.21
C SER A 53 0.01 -3.48 -9.67
N GLN A 54 0.03 -2.25 -10.16
CA GLN A 54 0.45 -1.96 -11.54
C GLN A 54 1.91 -2.33 -11.77
N TRP A 55 2.78 -1.98 -10.84
CA TRP A 55 4.21 -2.31 -10.94
C TRP A 55 4.43 -3.81 -10.94
N HIS A 56 3.67 -4.53 -10.11
CA HIS A 56 3.78 -5.99 -10.03
C HIS A 56 3.44 -6.64 -11.37
N GLU A 57 2.49 -6.07 -12.10
CA GLU A 57 2.11 -6.56 -13.43
C GLU A 57 3.07 -6.11 -14.52
N GLY A 58 4.10 -5.37 -14.17
CA GLY A 58 5.10 -4.89 -15.11
C GLY A 58 4.73 -3.64 -15.88
N ALA A 59 3.66 -2.97 -15.47
CA ALA A 59 3.20 -1.78 -16.15
C ALA A 59 4.07 -0.57 -15.82
N ASN A 60 4.28 0.29 -16.82
CA ASN A 60 4.85 1.62 -16.64
C ASN A 60 3.69 2.58 -16.42
N VAL A 61 3.66 3.23 -15.27
CA VAL A 61 2.55 4.12 -14.91
C VAL A 61 3.01 5.56 -15.04
N SER A 62 2.43 6.29 -15.97
CA SER A 62 2.71 7.72 -16.11
C SER A 62 1.99 8.51 -15.02
N VAL A 63 2.46 9.73 -14.77
CA VAL A 63 1.78 10.63 -13.82
C VAL A 63 0.33 10.85 -14.23
N LEU A 64 0.09 11.03 -15.52
CA LEU A 64 -1.26 11.26 -16.03
C LEU A 64 -2.16 10.06 -15.77
N GLN A 65 -1.67 8.84 -16.02
CA GLN A 65 -2.43 7.63 -15.75
C GLN A 65 -2.74 7.50 -14.26
N ALA A 66 -1.77 7.81 -13.40
CA ALA A 66 -1.97 7.74 -11.96
C ALA A 66 -3.04 8.73 -11.49
N MET A 67 -3.10 9.90 -12.10
CA MET A 67 -4.11 10.91 -11.77
C MET A 67 -5.54 10.42 -12.06
N GLU A 68 -5.68 9.47 -12.95
CA GLU A 68 -6.98 8.93 -13.35
C GLU A 68 -7.33 7.62 -12.61
N MET A 69 -6.41 7.10 -11.80
CA MET A 69 -6.60 5.80 -11.15
C MET A 69 -7.59 5.83 -9.99
N SER A 70 -7.75 6.96 -9.33
CA SER A 70 -8.63 7.05 -8.17
C SER A 70 -9.97 7.65 -8.56
N ALA A 71 -11.05 6.91 -8.32
CA ALA A 71 -12.39 7.39 -8.53
C ALA A 71 -12.87 8.31 -7.39
N ASP A 72 -12.19 8.25 -6.24
CA ASP A 72 -12.62 8.93 -5.02
C ASP A 72 -12.08 10.35 -4.87
N ALA A 73 -11.17 10.75 -5.74
CA ALA A 73 -10.52 12.05 -5.62
C ALA A 73 -10.35 12.68 -7.00
N SER A 74 -10.34 14.02 -7.03
CA SER A 74 -10.11 14.75 -8.27
C SER A 74 -8.67 14.54 -8.76
N ALA A 75 -8.46 14.74 -10.04
CA ALA A 75 -7.12 14.64 -10.63
C ALA A 75 -6.15 15.60 -9.93
N ALA A 76 -6.59 16.80 -9.59
CA ALA A 76 -5.74 17.77 -8.91
C ALA A 76 -5.34 17.29 -7.51
N THR A 77 -6.26 16.68 -6.79
CA THR A 77 -5.98 16.12 -5.45
C THR A 77 -4.99 14.96 -5.55
N VAL A 78 -5.21 14.06 -6.50
CA VAL A 78 -4.29 12.93 -6.73
C VAL A 78 -2.90 13.46 -7.09
N HIS A 79 -2.82 14.43 -7.96
CA HIS A 79 -1.54 15.03 -8.36
C HIS A 79 -0.78 15.58 -7.15
N ARG A 80 -1.47 16.29 -6.26
CA ARG A 80 -0.85 16.80 -5.03
C ARG A 80 -0.35 15.69 -4.12
N ARG A 81 -1.13 14.61 -3.99
CA ARG A 81 -0.72 13.48 -3.16
C ARG A 81 0.47 12.74 -3.75
N LEU A 82 0.54 12.63 -5.06
CA LEU A 82 1.70 12.04 -5.71
C LEU A 82 2.96 12.87 -5.44
N LYS A 83 2.84 14.19 -5.49
CA LYS A 83 3.95 15.09 -5.14
C LYS A 83 4.36 14.92 -3.68
N THR A 84 3.40 14.78 -2.78
CA THR A 84 3.68 14.56 -1.36
C THR A 84 4.40 13.23 -1.14
N LEU A 85 3.96 12.17 -1.82
CA LEU A 85 4.63 10.87 -1.76
C LEU A 85 6.08 10.97 -2.24
N ARG A 86 6.32 11.75 -3.28
CA ARG A 86 7.69 11.98 -3.77
C ARG A 86 8.53 12.70 -2.71
N LYS A 87 7.97 13.71 -2.07
CA LYS A 87 8.67 14.45 -1.01
C LYS A 87 8.99 13.55 0.18
N LYS A 88 8.11 12.60 0.46
CA LYS A 88 8.32 11.62 1.54
C LYS A 88 9.31 10.53 1.16
N GLY A 89 9.78 10.52 -0.08
CA GLY A 89 10.75 9.55 -0.54
C GLY A 89 10.15 8.21 -0.94
N MET A 90 8.83 8.15 -1.14
CA MET A 90 8.14 6.90 -1.49
C MET A 90 7.95 6.72 -2.99
N LEU A 91 8.10 7.78 -3.76
CA LEU A 91 7.99 7.73 -5.22
C LEU A 91 9.13 8.49 -5.85
N ALA A 92 9.52 8.07 -7.05
CA ALA A 92 10.45 8.81 -7.88
C ALA A 92 9.87 8.91 -9.29
N LEU A 93 10.39 9.81 -10.06
CA LEU A 93 10.01 9.97 -11.47
C LEU A 93 11.16 9.51 -12.35
N THR A 94 10.80 8.85 -13.44
CA THR A 94 11.76 8.54 -14.49
C THR A 94 11.20 9.04 -15.81
N GLY A 95 12.07 9.37 -16.77
CA GLY A 95 11.65 9.88 -18.05
C GLY A 95 11.35 8.76 -19.04
N HIS A 96 10.57 9.11 -20.06
CA HIS A 96 10.38 8.26 -21.22
C HIS A 96 11.63 8.34 -22.11
N GLU A 97 12.00 7.25 -22.76
CA GLU A 97 13.21 7.20 -23.56
C GLU A 97 13.20 8.18 -24.72
N THR A 98 12.05 8.33 -25.38
CA THR A 98 11.94 9.12 -26.61
C THR A 98 11.06 10.37 -26.48
N ASP A 99 10.28 10.50 -25.42
CA ASP A 99 9.42 11.66 -25.21
C ASP A 99 9.63 12.23 -23.82
N SER A 100 10.34 13.34 -23.73
CA SER A 100 10.69 13.99 -22.48
C SER A 100 9.49 14.54 -21.71
N ARG A 101 8.33 14.64 -22.36
CA ARG A 101 7.11 15.14 -21.70
C ARG A 101 6.45 14.07 -20.84
N ILE A 102 6.79 12.81 -21.07
CA ILE A 102 6.21 11.69 -20.32
C ILE A 102 7.10 11.38 -19.12
N ARG A 103 6.48 11.31 -17.95
CA ARG A 103 7.14 10.91 -16.70
C ARG A 103 6.44 9.71 -16.14
N TYR A 104 7.23 8.72 -15.78
CA TYR A 104 6.72 7.51 -15.13
C TYR A 104 7.01 7.55 -13.64
N LEU A 105 6.06 7.04 -12.87
CA LEU A 105 6.23 6.86 -11.43
C LEU A 105 6.89 5.51 -11.17
N VAL A 106 7.92 5.52 -10.36
CA VAL A 106 8.63 4.30 -9.98
C VAL A 106 8.77 4.25 -8.47
N PRO A 107 8.81 3.03 -7.89
CA PRO A 107 9.03 2.90 -6.47
C PRO A 107 10.48 3.24 -6.12
N THR A 108 10.67 3.81 -4.93
CA THR A 108 12.01 4.01 -4.38
C THR A 108 12.42 2.76 -3.62
N LYS A 109 13.70 2.70 -3.25
CA LYS A 109 14.18 1.63 -2.38
C LYS A 109 13.40 1.58 -1.07
N LEU A 110 13.07 2.74 -0.51
CA LEU A 110 12.28 2.83 0.72
C LEU A 110 10.90 2.20 0.53
N THR A 111 10.26 2.47 -0.60
CA THR A 111 8.94 1.90 -0.91
C THR A 111 9.01 0.39 -1.02
N LEU A 112 10.05 -0.13 -1.67
CA LEU A 112 10.21 -1.57 -1.78
C LEU A 112 10.44 -2.22 -0.43
N GLN A 113 11.18 -1.57 0.46
CA GLN A 113 11.34 -2.03 1.83
C GLN A 113 10.01 -2.02 2.59
N TYR A 114 9.20 -0.99 2.38
CA TYR A 114 7.88 -0.89 2.98
C TYR A 114 6.97 -2.05 2.52
N PHE A 115 6.95 -2.32 1.22
CA PHE A 115 6.17 -3.45 0.69
C PHE A 115 6.66 -4.78 1.24
N ASP A 116 7.97 -4.95 1.35
CA ASP A 116 8.54 -6.16 1.92
C ASP A 116 8.10 -6.37 3.37
N LYS A 117 8.12 -5.30 4.17
CA LYS A 117 7.67 -5.37 5.55
C LYS A 117 6.19 -5.70 5.64
N MET A 118 5.37 -5.13 4.76
CA MET A 118 3.94 -5.45 4.73
C MET A 118 3.71 -6.91 4.37
N GLY A 119 4.48 -7.44 3.42
CA GLY A 119 4.43 -8.86 3.08
C GLY A 119 4.84 -9.75 4.25
N GLN A 120 5.86 -9.34 4.99
CA GLN A 120 6.26 -10.06 6.20
C GLN A 120 5.12 -10.08 7.25
N CYS A 121 4.36 -9.00 7.35
CA CYS A 121 3.20 -8.96 8.26
C CYS A 121 2.16 -10.01 7.88
N LEU A 122 1.92 -10.20 6.58
CA LEU A 122 1.00 -11.24 6.12
C LEU A 122 1.50 -12.62 6.52
N ASN A 123 2.78 -12.89 6.28
CA ASN A 123 3.36 -14.19 6.61
C ASN A 123 3.31 -14.45 8.12
N LEU A 124 3.62 -13.44 8.92
CA LEU A 124 3.59 -13.59 10.38
C LEU A 124 2.17 -13.76 10.91
N ALA A 125 1.19 -13.08 10.31
CA ALA A 125 -0.20 -13.18 10.74
C ALA A 125 -0.77 -14.59 10.51
N LEU A 126 -0.24 -15.31 9.53
CA LEU A 126 -0.67 -16.67 9.22
C LEU A 126 -0.05 -17.73 10.14
N ARG A 127 0.98 -17.36 10.89
CA ARG A 127 1.63 -18.31 11.81
C ARG A 127 0.87 -18.39 13.12
N ASP A 128 0.90 -19.55 13.71
CA ASP A 128 0.33 -19.77 15.04
C ASP A 128 1.27 -19.36 16.16
#